data_2473691839c3244810c394f3f0d48609
#
_entry.id   2473691839c3244810c394f3f0d48609
#
_cell.length_a   1.000
_cell.length_b   1.000
_cell.length_c   1.000
_cell.angle_alpha   90.00
_cell.angle_beta   90.00
_cell.angle_gamma   90.00
#
_symmetry.space_group_name_H-M   'P 1'
#
loop_
_entity.id
_entity.type
_entity.pdbx_description
1 polymer ?
#
loop_
_entity_poly.entity_id
_entity_poly.type
_entity_poly.pdbx_seq_one_letter_code
_entity_poly.pdbx_strand_id
1 'polypeptide(L)'
;MSRAVAQLELARRRVTLSQRAIELANENIKIETDRFNLGKSTNFDVLNRLEELRQAELRRAQALIDWHKAEVVIQSLTGDVLPMYGISVD
;
A
#
# COMPACT_ATOMS: atom_id res chain seq x y z
N MET A 1 -0.31 10.42 23.31
CA MET A 1 0.20 9.53 22.26
C MET A 1 1.24 10.25 21.43
N SER A 2 2.31 9.60 21.09
CA SER A 2 3.37 10.25 20.35
C SER A 2 3.01 10.37 18.87
N ARG A 3 3.63 11.35 18.22
CA ARG A 3 3.45 11.53 16.78
C ARG A 3 3.90 10.28 16.00
N ALA A 4 4.97 9.65 16.47
CA ALA A 4 5.49 8.47 15.81
C ALA A 4 4.49 7.32 15.83
N VAL A 5 3.80 7.13 16.95
CA VAL A 5 2.77 6.09 17.06
C VAL A 5 1.59 6.41 16.16
N ALA A 6 1.19 7.68 16.11
CA ALA A 6 0.10 8.09 15.24
C ALA A 6 0.46 7.87 13.77
N GLN A 7 1.70 8.14 13.39
CA GLN A 7 2.14 7.92 12.01
C GLN A 7 2.18 6.44 11.65
N LEU A 8 2.59 5.60 12.60
CA LEU A 8 2.60 4.15 12.37
C LEU A 8 1.17 3.64 12.13
N GLU A 9 0.24 4.08 12.95
CA GLU A 9 -1.15 3.67 12.81
C GLU A 9 -1.74 4.14 11.48
N LEU A 10 -1.44 5.36 11.09
CA LEU A 10 -1.90 5.91 9.83
C LEU A 10 -1.33 5.11 8.65
N ALA A 11 -0.05 4.80 8.71
CA ALA A 11 0.60 4.02 7.65
C ALA A 11 -0.02 2.64 7.54
N ARG A 12 -0.32 2.00 8.68
CA ARG A 12 -0.96 0.69 8.68
C ARG A 12 -2.33 0.74 8.03
N ARG A 13 -3.10 1.79 8.31
CA ARG A 13 -4.40 1.98 7.68
C ARG A 13 -4.29 2.14 6.18
N ARG A 14 -3.28 2.87 5.73
CA ARG A 14 -3.05 3.05 4.31
C ARG A 14 -2.75 1.74 3.61
N VAL A 15 -1.98 0.86 4.25
CA VAL A 15 -1.71 -0.47 3.70
C VAL A 15 -3.02 -1.24 3.54
N THR A 16 -3.86 -1.24 4.55
CA THR A 16 -5.14 -1.95 4.50
C THR A 16 -6.05 -1.38 3.41
N LEU A 17 -6.15 -0.06 3.32
CA LEU A 17 -6.98 0.59 2.33
C LEU A 17 -6.49 0.34 0.91
N SER A 18 -5.18 0.38 0.70
CA SER A 18 -4.64 0.13 -0.62
C SER A 18 -4.80 -1.34 -1.03
N GLN A 19 -4.76 -2.26 -0.06
CA GLN A 19 -5.03 -3.66 -0.35
C GLN A 19 -6.48 -3.84 -0.82
N ARG A 20 -7.41 -3.17 -0.18
CA ARG A 20 -8.81 -3.16 -0.62
C ARG A 20 -8.96 -2.57 -2.00
N ALA A 21 -8.25 -1.49 -2.26
CA ALA A 21 -8.28 -0.84 -3.57
C ALA A 21 -7.79 -1.78 -4.67
N ILE A 22 -6.77 -2.59 -4.38
CA ILE A 22 -6.28 -3.58 -5.32
C ILE A 22 -7.35 -4.63 -5.61
N GLU A 23 -8.02 -5.10 -4.58
CA GLU A 23 -9.09 -6.10 -4.74
C GLU A 23 -10.21 -5.57 -5.61
N LEU A 24 -10.65 -4.33 -5.34
CA LEU A 24 -11.69 -3.68 -6.14
C LEU A 24 -11.24 -3.46 -7.57
N ALA A 25 -9.99 -3.06 -7.77
CA ALA A 25 -9.47 -2.85 -9.11
C ALA A 25 -9.45 -4.15 -9.90
N ASN A 26 -9.09 -5.26 -9.26
CA ASN A 26 -9.12 -6.56 -9.89
C ASN A 26 -10.54 -6.98 -10.30
N GLU A 27 -11.52 -6.72 -9.44
CA GLU A 27 -12.91 -6.99 -9.76
C GLU A 27 -13.37 -6.13 -10.93
N ASN A 28 -13.00 -4.86 -10.94
CA ASN A 28 -13.37 -3.95 -12.02
C ASN A 28 -12.78 -4.39 -13.36
N ILE A 29 -11.55 -4.89 -13.34
CA ILE A 29 -10.92 -5.42 -14.54
C ILE A 29 -11.70 -6.61 -15.06
N LYS A 30 -12.10 -7.49 -14.18
CA LYS A 30 -12.85 -8.68 -14.57
C LYS A 30 -14.17 -8.30 -15.21
N ILE A 31 -14.90 -7.38 -14.57
CA ILE A 31 -16.18 -6.90 -15.08
C ILE A 31 -15.99 -6.24 -16.45
N GLU A 32 -14.99 -5.38 -16.58
CA GLU A 32 -14.76 -4.66 -17.81
C GLU A 32 -14.33 -5.59 -18.94
N THR A 33 -13.53 -6.61 -18.61
CA THR A 33 -13.11 -7.61 -19.59
C THR A 33 -14.30 -8.41 -20.09
N ASP A 34 -15.22 -8.78 -19.19
CA ASP A 34 -16.44 -9.49 -19.59
C ASP A 34 -17.27 -8.60 -20.51
N ARG A 35 -17.41 -7.33 -20.19
CA ARG A 35 -18.13 -6.38 -21.05
C ARG A 35 -17.47 -6.23 -22.41
N PHE A 36 -16.16 -6.18 -22.42
CA PHE A 36 -15.38 -6.07 -23.66
C PHE A 36 -15.66 -7.29 -24.55
N ASN A 37 -15.67 -8.47 -23.97
CA ASN A 37 -15.93 -9.72 -24.71
C ASN A 37 -17.33 -9.75 -25.26
N LEU A 38 -18.26 -9.04 -24.64
CA LEU A 38 -19.64 -8.92 -25.11
C LEU A 38 -19.84 -7.76 -26.08
N GLY A 39 -18.78 -7.05 -26.41
CA GLY A 39 -18.84 -5.90 -27.31
C GLY A 39 -19.42 -4.65 -26.68
N LYS A 40 -19.48 -4.60 -25.34
CA LYS A 40 -20.07 -3.47 -24.62
C LYS A 40 -19.04 -2.55 -24.00
N SER A 41 -17.77 -2.77 -24.28
CA SER A 41 -16.69 -1.95 -23.77
C SER A 41 -15.61 -1.84 -24.83
N THR A 42 -14.65 -0.94 -24.60
CA THR A 42 -13.55 -0.71 -25.55
C THR A 42 -12.22 -1.09 -24.94
N ASN A 43 -11.21 -1.26 -25.80
CA ASN A 43 -9.84 -1.45 -25.33
C ASN A 43 -9.41 -0.35 -24.37
N PHE A 44 -9.82 0.87 -24.68
CA PHE A 44 -9.48 2.03 -23.86
C PHE A 44 -10.03 1.86 -22.44
N ASP A 45 -11.27 1.40 -22.31
CA ASP A 45 -11.89 1.18 -21.00
C ASP A 45 -11.17 0.10 -20.21
N VAL A 46 -10.78 -1.00 -20.88
CA VAL A 46 -10.03 -2.07 -20.23
C VAL A 46 -8.67 -1.55 -19.77
N LEU A 47 -7.98 -0.79 -20.61
CA LEU A 47 -6.68 -0.22 -20.27
C LEU A 47 -6.79 0.74 -19.10
N ASN A 48 -7.87 1.50 -19.01
CA ASN A 48 -8.11 2.39 -17.87
C ASN A 48 -8.24 1.60 -16.57
N ARG A 49 -8.90 0.46 -16.60
CA ARG A 49 -9.03 -0.38 -15.40
C ARG A 49 -7.69 -0.97 -15.00
N LEU A 50 -6.87 -1.34 -15.98
CA LEU A 50 -5.54 -1.84 -15.69
C LEU A 50 -4.66 -0.74 -15.07
N GLU A 51 -4.80 0.49 -15.54
CA GLU A 51 -4.07 1.61 -14.97
C GLU A 51 -4.49 1.88 -13.54
N GLU A 52 -5.78 1.75 -13.23
CA GLU A 52 -6.27 1.90 -11.86
C GLU A 52 -5.66 0.85 -10.94
N LEU A 53 -5.53 -0.38 -11.42
CA LEU A 53 -4.86 -1.43 -10.65
C LEU A 53 -3.41 -1.07 -10.38
N ARG A 54 -2.70 -0.63 -11.41
CA ARG A 54 -1.30 -0.25 -11.28
C ARG A 54 -1.13 0.85 -10.24
N GLN A 55 -2.01 1.85 -10.25
CA GLN A 55 -1.95 2.93 -9.28
C GLN A 55 -2.24 2.44 -7.86
N ALA A 56 -3.19 1.52 -7.72
CA ALA A 56 -3.48 0.95 -6.41
C ALA A 56 -2.28 0.17 -5.87
N GLU A 57 -1.59 -0.56 -6.73
CA GLU A 57 -0.39 -1.30 -6.34
C GLU A 57 0.73 -0.36 -5.94
N LEU A 58 0.88 0.76 -6.64
CA LEU A 58 1.89 1.76 -6.27
C LEU A 58 1.58 2.38 -4.91
N ARG A 59 0.31 2.66 -4.64
CA ARG A 59 -0.08 3.20 -3.33
C ARG A 59 0.21 2.22 -2.21
N ARG A 60 -0.02 0.94 -2.46
CA ARG A 60 0.27 -0.09 -1.47
C ARG A 60 1.77 -0.17 -1.20
N ALA A 61 2.58 -0.13 -2.26
CA ALA A 61 4.03 -0.16 -2.11
C ALA A 61 4.51 1.05 -1.31
N GLN A 62 3.98 2.23 -1.60
CA GLN A 62 4.34 3.44 -0.87
C GLN A 62 3.91 3.35 0.60
N ALA A 63 2.72 2.83 0.85
CA ALA A 63 2.23 2.67 2.21
C ALA A 63 3.08 1.70 3.01
N LEU A 64 3.55 0.63 2.39
CA LEU A 64 4.44 -0.33 3.04
C LEU A 64 5.78 0.31 3.39
N ILE A 65 6.32 1.11 2.50
CA ILE A 65 7.57 1.83 2.77
C ILE A 65 7.37 2.78 3.96
N ASP A 66 6.27 3.51 3.96
CA ASP A 66 5.97 4.46 5.04
C ASP A 66 5.78 3.74 6.36
N TRP A 67 5.15 2.57 6.34
CA TRP A 67 4.96 1.77 7.53
C TRP A 67 6.31 1.31 8.09
N HIS A 68 7.18 0.80 7.24
CA HIS A 68 8.51 0.36 7.69
C HIS A 68 9.32 1.52 8.26
N LYS A 69 9.25 2.68 7.64
CA LYS A 69 9.92 3.87 8.16
C LYS A 69 9.41 4.26 9.54
N ALA A 70 8.09 4.18 9.71
CA ALA A 70 7.48 4.52 11.00
C ALA A 70 7.88 3.52 12.08
N GLU A 71 7.96 2.25 11.74
CA GLU A 71 8.41 1.22 12.68
C GLU A 71 9.85 1.47 13.12
N VAL A 72 10.72 1.79 12.18
CA VAL A 72 12.13 2.07 12.49
C VAL A 72 12.24 3.27 13.42
N VAL A 73 11.46 4.31 13.16
CA VAL A 73 11.47 5.50 14.01
C VAL A 73 11.03 5.15 15.43
N ILE A 74 9.98 4.35 15.58
CA ILE A 74 9.50 3.97 16.90
C ILE A 74 10.52 3.13 17.63
N GLN A 75 11.14 2.18 16.97
CA GLN A 75 12.18 1.36 17.56
C GLN A 75 13.36 2.21 18.01
N SER A 76 13.73 3.18 17.21
CA SER A 76 14.78 4.12 17.56
C SER A 76 14.44 4.93 18.80
N LEU A 77 13.20 5.38 18.89
CA LEU A 77 12.76 6.19 20.02
C LEU A 77 12.69 5.40 21.33
N THR A 78 12.38 4.13 21.25
CA THR A 78 12.33 3.30 22.45
C THR A 78 13.71 2.78 22.87
N GLY A 79 14.65 2.85 21.97
CA GLY A 79 15.98 2.35 22.26
C GLY A 79 16.13 0.85 22.17
N ASP A 80 15.06 0.17 21.81
CA ASP A 80 15.08 -1.29 21.72
C ASP A 80 16.04 -1.79 20.66
N VAL A 81 16.17 -1.01 19.61
CA VAL A 81 17.04 -1.34 18.50
C VAL A 81 18.51 -1.31 18.90
N LEU A 82 18.85 -0.36 19.73
CA LEU A 82 20.23 -0.14 20.10
C LEU A 82 20.90 -1.34 20.74
N PRO A 83 20.30 -1.99 21.71
CA PRO A 83 20.95 -3.15 22.31
C PRO A 83 21.20 -4.27 21.30
N MET A 84 20.30 -4.42 20.38
CA MET A 84 20.42 -5.45 19.37
C MET A 84 21.41 -5.08 18.31
N TYR A 85 21.39 -3.84 17.94
CA TYR A 85 22.30 -3.29 16.97
C TYR A 85 23.37 -2.51 17.66
N GLY A 86 23.41 -2.62 18.88
CA GLY A 86 24.33 -1.91 19.68
C GLY A 86 25.69 -2.04 19.14
N ILE A 87 25.81 -3.11 18.59
CA ILE A 87 26.85 -3.34 17.76
C ILE A 87 26.96 -2.35 16.65
N SER A 88 25.89 -2.13 15.97
CA SER A 88 25.90 -1.28 14.81
C SER A 88 26.06 0.16 15.19
N VAL A 89 25.65 0.51 16.36
CA VAL A 89 25.71 1.88 16.81
C VAL A 89 27.05 2.22 17.45
N ASP A 90 27.59 1.27 18.06
CA ASP A 90 28.83 1.48 18.80
C ASP A 90 30.07 1.52 17.93
#